data_95b364d2af466a1e72349ccb2145e734
#
_entry.id   95b364d2af466a1e72349ccb2145e734
#
_cell.length_a   1.000
_cell.length_b   1.000
_cell.length_c   1.000
_cell.angle_alpha   90.00
_cell.angle_beta   90.00
_cell.angle_gamma   90.00
#
_symmetry.space_group_name_H-M   'P 1'
#
loop_
_entity.id
_entity.type
_entity.pdbx_description
1 polymer ?
#
loop_
_entity_poly.entity_id
_entity_poly.type
_entity_poly.pdbx_seq_one_letter_code
_entity_poly.pdbx_strand_id
1 'polypeptide(L)'
;MSDWGWHSFQNPEGFKEEETWKEYDFGRGHKEIYATQIKNDKRKKAAADWFRVNPHRLHLGTVGLSLGSNPRQVKNVDQKLDMWNGIIRSSFEYQKYRYQVQTVCDPERDMLATHIISRGIASGKGGKVAVDVKFAYPTGGHCDDACDWTKDQLHSTTLVTHTAQSATLKRVVDATIYYVVLRWEGKAALKQKGKNFYQLVAKGNELSVSCEYLEKLPVQVSPDKCFPQVASDAKAYWNRYWKQGGIVDFGLCKDPRARELERRV
;
A
#
# COMPACT_ATOMS: atom_id res chain seq x y z
N MET A 1 -4.52 2.78 5.43
CA MET A 1 -3.51 1.93 6.10
C MET A 1 -4.29 0.97 6.96
N SER A 2 -4.11 -0.34 6.79
CA SER A 2 -4.87 -1.33 7.56
C SER A 2 -4.47 -1.30 9.04
N ASP A 3 -5.45 -1.43 9.94
CA ASP A 3 -5.17 -1.39 11.37
C ASP A 3 -4.57 -2.72 11.87
N TRP A 4 -4.88 -3.82 11.18
CA TRP A 4 -4.44 -5.18 11.50
C TRP A 4 -3.07 -5.55 10.94
N GLY A 5 -2.51 -4.81 9.99
CA GLY A 5 -1.27 -5.15 9.25
C GLY A 5 0.00 -5.02 10.09
N TRP A 6 0.09 -5.78 11.18
CA TRP A 6 1.25 -5.85 12.07
C TRP A 6 1.99 -7.18 11.93
N HIS A 7 3.30 -7.13 12.14
CA HIS A 7 4.17 -8.28 12.15
C HIS A 7 5.21 -8.16 13.27
N SER A 8 5.61 -9.30 13.81
CA SER A 8 6.75 -9.40 14.73
C SER A 8 7.57 -10.62 14.35
N PHE A 9 8.88 -10.45 14.32
CA PHE A 9 9.80 -11.58 14.25
C PHE A 9 9.74 -12.41 15.52
N GLN A 10 10.07 -13.68 15.39
CA GLN A 10 10.20 -14.55 16.57
C GLN A 10 11.26 -14.02 17.53
N ASN A 11 11.10 -14.34 18.82
CA ASN A 11 12.02 -13.98 19.88
C ASN A 11 12.71 -15.24 20.46
N PRO A 12 13.58 -15.91 19.70
CA PRO A 12 14.21 -17.14 20.15
C PRO A 12 15.16 -16.93 21.33
N GLU A 13 15.70 -15.72 21.48
CA GLU A 13 16.59 -15.35 22.57
C GLU A 13 15.84 -14.99 23.86
N GLY A 14 14.51 -14.92 23.83
CA GLY A 14 13.68 -14.60 24.98
C GLY A 14 13.97 -13.21 25.57
N PHE A 15 14.21 -12.20 24.70
CA PHE A 15 14.41 -10.82 25.15
C PHE A 15 13.20 -10.31 25.91
N LYS A 16 13.47 -9.60 27.02
CA LYS A 16 12.46 -8.96 27.87
C LYS A 16 12.57 -7.44 27.76
N GLU A 17 11.44 -6.76 27.85
CA GLU A 17 11.38 -5.30 27.74
C GLU A 17 12.22 -4.62 28.82
N GLU A 18 12.24 -5.18 30.02
CA GLU A 18 13.02 -4.66 31.16
C GLU A 18 14.52 -4.62 30.85
N GLU A 19 15.01 -5.45 29.94
CA GLU A 19 16.41 -5.42 29.51
C GLU A 19 16.78 -4.13 28.76
N THR A 20 15.78 -3.36 28.29
CA THR A 20 15.96 -2.08 27.62
C THR A 20 15.83 -0.88 28.56
N TRP A 21 15.40 -1.09 29.78
CA TRP A 21 15.08 -0.03 30.72
C TRP A 21 16.32 0.62 31.29
N LYS A 22 16.25 1.95 31.40
CA LYS A 22 17.24 2.78 32.07
C LYS A 22 16.54 3.83 32.91
N GLU A 23 16.93 3.91 34.18
CA GLU A 23 16.47 4.98 35.06
C GLU A 23 17.22 6.27 34.76
N TYR A 24 16.50 7.36 34.72
CA TYR A 24 16.98 8.72 34.59
C TYR A 24 16.56 9.53 35.82
N ASP A 25 17.51 10.27 36.39
CA ASP A 25 17.26 11.22 37.47
C ASP A 25 17.13 12.62 36.90
N PHE A 26 15.94 13.20 37.03
CA PHE A 26 15.62 14.56 36.60
C PHE A 26 15.84 15.62 37.71
N GLY A 27 16.40 15.21 38.85
CA GLY A 27 16.61 16.04 40.03
C GLY A 27 15.36 16.18 40.90
N ARG A 28 15.55 16.78 42.08
CA ARG A 28 14.49 16.98 43.10
C ARG A 28 13.76 15.70 43.50
N GLY A 29 14.44 14.55 43.41
CA GLY A 29 13.84 13.26 43.73
C GLY A 29 12.93 12.66 42.66
N HIS A 30 12.87 13.26 41.48
CA HIS A 30 12.09 12.77 40.34
C HIS A 30 12.93 11.84 39.48
N LYS A 31 12.59 10.56 39.49
CA LYS A 31 13.24 9.52 38.70
C LYS A 31 12.23 8.81 37.83
N GLU A 32 12.61 8.54 36.58
CA GLU A 32 11.75 7.86 35.62
C GLU A 32 12.52 6.78 34.83
N ILE A 33 11.82 5.75 34.44
CA ILE A 33 12.38 4.63 33.68
C ILE A 33 11.91 4.76 32.20
N TYR A 34 12.87 4.70 31.29
CA TYR A 34 12.61 4.71 29.83
C TYR A 34 13.26 3.51 29.16
N ALA A 35 12.58 2.96 28.16
CA ALA A 35 13.19 2.04 27.22
C ALA A 35 14.21 2.79 26.36
N THR A 36 15.44 2.29 26.32
CA THR A 36 16.56 2.96 25.63
C THR A 36 17.41 2.00 24.83
N GLN A 37 18.18 2.53 23.88
CA GLN A 37 19.20 1.78 23.20
C GLN A 37 20.48 1.71 24.07
N ILE A 38 20.67 0.60 24.76
CA ILE A 38 21.83 0.37 25.60
C ILE A 38 22.98 -0.17 24.73
N LYS A 39 24.06 0.59 24.57
CA LYS A 39 25.16 0.25 23.65
C LYS A 39 26.30 -0.55 24.31
N ASN A 40 26.48 -0.40 25.61
CA ASN A 40 27.64 -0.92 26.34
C ASN A 40 27.46 -2.33 26.93
N ASP A 41 26.30 -2.93 26.77
CA ASP A 41 25.98 -4.28 27.16
C ASP A 41 25.47 -5.06 25.95
N LYS A 42 26.15 -6.13 25.58
CA LYS A 42 25.84 -6.91 24.37
C LYS A 42 24.44 -7.51 24.41
N ARG A 43 24.01 -8.04 25.56
CA ARG A 43 22.67 -8.66 25.72
C ARG A 43 21.59 -7.59 25.66
N LYS A 44 21.74 -6.52 26.43
CA LYS A 44 20.78 -5.40 26.45
C LYS A 44 20.71 -4.68 25.12
N LYS A 45 21.85 -4.54 24.43
CA LYS A 45 21.85 -4.01 23.07
C LYS A 45 21.04 -4.88 22.12
N ALA A 46 21.23 -6.19 22.14
CA ALA A 46 20.50 -7.11 21.30
C ALA A 46 18.98 -7.08 21.59
N ALA A 47 18.59 -7.01 22.87
CA ALA A 47 17.20 -6.81 23.28
C ALA A 47 16.64 -5.50 22.73
N ALA A 48 17.35 -4.38 22.91
CA ALA A 48 16.91 -3.08 22.40
C ALA A 48 16.79 -3.06 20.88
N ASP A 49 17.70 -3.67 20.15
CA ASP A 49 17.65 -3.80 18.69
C ASP A 49 16.44 -4.64 18.26
N TRP A 50 16.13 -5.73 18.99
CA TRP A 50 14.96 -6.56 18.71
C TRP A 50 13.64 -5.81 18.96
N PHE A 51 13.49 -5.12 20.11
CA PHE A 51 12.30 -4.34 20.42
C PHE A 51 12.13 -3.13 19.50
N ARG A 52 13.21 -2.58 18.96
CA ARG A 52 13.16 -1.48 18.01
C ARG A 52 12.48 -1.86 16.70
N VAL A 53 12.61 -3.10 16.25
CA VAL A 53 12.02 -3.59 15.01
C VAL A 53 10.74 -4.41 15.22
N ASN A 54 10.29 -4.58 16.48
CA ASN A 54 9.12 -5.38 16.80
C ASN A 54 8.21 -4.70 17.86
N PRO A 55 6.89 -4.67 17.66
CA PRO A 55 6.23 -4.98 16.38
C PRO A 55 6.45 -3.88 15.32
N HIS A 56 6.24 -4.22 14.06
CA HIS A 56 6.31 -3.25 12.97
C HIS A 56 5.12 -3.37 12.01
N ARG A 57 4.87 -2.31 11.25
CA ARG A 57 3.86 -2.33 10.18
C ARG A 57 4.34 -3.21 9.03
N LEU A 58 3.50 -4.17 8.65
CA LEU A 58 3.80 -5.06 7.54
C LEU A 58 3.53 -4.37 6.20
N HIS A 59 4.51 -4.45 5.30
CA HIS A 59 4.30 -4.11 3.90
C HIS A 59 3.44 -5.21 3.23
N LEU A 60 2.16 -4.92 3.04
CA LEU A 60 1.16 -5.91 2.59
C LEU A 60 1.32 -6.34 1.13
N GLY A 61 2.05 -5.59 0.33
CA GLY A 61 2.31 -5.89 -1.07
C GLY A 61 2.37 -4.63 -1.93
N THR A 62 2.87 -4.78 -3.14
CA THR A 62 2.90 -3.73 -4.15
C THR A 62 1.98 -4.09 -5.29
N VAL A 63 1.12 -3.15 -5.69
CA VAL A 63 0.29 -3.23 -6.89
C VAL A 63 0.74 -2.13 -7.83
N GLY A 64 1.20 -2.47 -9.01
CA GLY A 64 1.76 -1.49 -9.92
C GLY A 64 1.59 -1.86 -11.38
N LEU A 65 1.56 -0.85 -12.25
CA LEU A 65 1.54 -1.08 -13.69
C LEU A 65 2.86 -1.71 -14.14
N SER A 66 2.77 -2.83 -14.87
CA SER A 66 3.92 -3.56 -15.38
C SER A 66 4.51 -2.83 -16.59
N LEU A 67 5.40 -1.91 -16.33
CA LEU A 67 6.28 -1.28 -17.31
C LEU A 67 7.65 -1.97 -17.30
N GLY A 68 8.46 -1.79 -18.33
CA GLY A 68 9.84 -2.32 -18.33
C GLY A 68 10.68 -1.76 -17.17
N SER A 69 11.83 -2.33 -16.97
CA SER A 69 12.73 -1.99 -15.84
C SER A 69 13.40 -0.60 -15.92
N ASN A 70 13.23 0.12 -17.03
CA ASN A 70 13.86 1.43 -17.20
C ASN A 70 12.87 2.57 -17.00
N PRO A 71 12.81 3.20 -15.80
CA PRO A 71 11.90 4.30 -15.51
C PRO A 71 12.15 5.55 -16.38
N ARG A 72 13.36 5.72 -16.93
CA ARG A 72 13.71 6.85 -17.83
C ARG A 72 12.96 6.82 -19.16
N GLN A 73 12.31 5.70 -19.50
CA GLN A 73 11.45 5.60 -20.69
C GLN A 73 10.06 6.16 -20.46
N VAL A 74 9.68 6.44 -19.21
CA VAL A 74 8.44 7.13 -18.88
C VAL A 74 8.65 8.63 -19.12
N LYS A 75 7.77 9.23 -19.92
CA LYS A 75 7.84 10.64 -20.33
C LYS A 75 6.47 11.30 -20.19
N ASN A 76 6.46 12.63 -20.23
CA ASN A 76 5.25 13.46 -20.27
C ASN A 76 4.28 13.09 -19.14
N VAL A 77 4.82 12.97 -17.92
CA VAL A 77 4.04 12.60 -16.73
C VAL A 77 3.22 13.80 -16.26
N ASP A 78 1.91 13.60 -16.17
CA ASP A 78 0.97 14.51 -15.48
C ASP A 78 0.20 13.69 -14.46
N GLN A 79 0.32 14.05 -13.18
CA GLN A 79 -0.38 13.38 -12.09
C GLN A 79 -1.06 14.41 -11.20
N LYS A 80 -2.35 14.18 -10.93
CA LYS A 80 -3.19 15.06 -10.12
C LYS A 80 -4.00 14.23 -9.13
N LEU A 81 -3.99 14.66 -7.87
CA LEU A 81 -4.93 14.21 -6.86
C LEU A 81 -6.15 15.14 -6.88
N ASP A 82 -7.29 14.58 -7.18
CA ASP A 82 -8.58 15.23 -7.04
C ASP A 82 -9.08 14.97 -5.60
N MET A 83 -8.80 15.89 -4.70
CA MET A 83 -9.11 15.76 -3.27
C MET A 83 -10.62 15.74 -3.00
N TRP A 84 -11.44 16.40 -3.85
CA TRP A 84 -12.89 16.41 -3.70
C TRP A 84 -13.54 15.04 -3.99
N ASN A 85 -12.88 14.23 -4.81
CA ASN A 85 -13.38 12.92 -5.20
C ASN A 85 -12.49 11.77 -4.70
N GLY A 86 -11.33 12.08 -4.10
CA GLY A 86 -10.38 11.08 -3.59
C GLY A 86 -9.75 10.22 -4.70
N ILE A 87 -9.54 10.79 -5.89
CA ILE A 87 -9.02 10.05 -7.07
C ILE A 87 -7.70 10.63 -7.52
N ILE A 88 -6.68 9.79 -7.67
CA ILE A 88 -5.44 10.13 -8.35
C ILE A 88 -5.63 9.83 -9.84
N ARG A 89 -5.39 10.83 -10.69
CA ARG A 89 -5.35 10.69 -12.15
C ARG A 89 -3.93 10.89 -12.63
N SER A 90 -3.41 9.88 -13.32
CA SER A 90 -2.07 9.92 -13.89
C SER A 90 -2.15 9.72 -15.40
N SER A 91 -1.41 10.51 -16.16
CA SER A 91 -1.17 10.25 -17.57
C SER A 91 0.31 10.35 -17.87
N PHE A 92 0.80 9.48 -18.72
CA PHE A 92 2.20 9.47 -19.14
C PHE A 92 2.37 8.72 -20.45
N GLU A 93 3.54 8.86 -21.03
CA GLU A 93 3.96 8.11 -22.20
C GLU A 93 5.03 7.10 -21.82
N TYR A 94 4.87 5.88 -22.31
CA TYR A 94 5.88 4.84 -22.22
C TYR A 94 6.07 4.20 -23.60
N GLN A 95 7.28 4.26 -24.11
CA GLN A 95 7.59 3.90 -25.48
C GLN A 95 6.74 4.74 -26.46
N LYS A 96 5.87 4.12 -27.26
CA LYS A 96 4.97 4.77 -28.23
C LYS A 96 3.51 4.79 -27.80
N TYR A 97 3.23 4.51 -26.52
CA TYR A 97 1.88 4.43 -26.00
C TYR A 97 1.65 5.46 -24.90
N ARG A 98 0.46 6.05 -24.90
CA ARG A 98 -0.01 6.89 -23.80
C ARG A 98 -0.84 6.07 -22.83
N TYR A 99 -0.51 6.15 -21.57
CA TYR A 99 -1.24 5.53 -20.49
C TYR A 99 -2.06 6.58 -19.74
N GLN A 100 -3.27 6.20 -19.37
CA GLN A 100 -4.13 6.93 -18.44
C GLN A 100 -4.48 5.97 -17.31
N VAL A 101 -4.22 6.39 -16.07
CA VAL A 101 -4.42 5.58 -14.89
C VAL A 101 -5.23 6.39 -13.90
N GLN A 102 -6.30 5.81 -13.38
CA GLN A 102 -7.06 6.34 -12.27
C GLN A 102 -6.93 5.38 -11.10
N THR A 103 -6.61 5.91 -9.93
CA THR A 103 -6.42 5.12 -8.70
C THR A 103 -7.27 5.71 -7.59
N VAL A 104 -7.93 4.85 -6.84
CA VAL A 104 -8.83 5.22 -5.76
C VAL A 104 -8.76 4.17 -4.64
N CYS A 105 -8.93 4.60 -3.39
CA CYS A 105 -9.07 3.70 -2.25
C CYS A 105 -10.53 3.64 -1.81
N ASP A 106 -10.98 2.46 -1.43
CA ASP A 106 -12.29 2.29 -0.78
C ASP A 106 -12.25 2.96 0.61
N PRO A 107 -13.27 3.73 1.00
CA PRO A 107 -13.26 4.45 2.28
C PRO A 107 -13.50 3.56 3.50
N GLU A 108 -14.01 2.34 3.32
CA GLU A 108 -14.42 1.44 4.41
C GLU A 108 -13.63 0.12 4.41
N ARG A 109 -12.93 -0.19 3.32
CA ARG A 109 -12.22 -1.46 3.12
C ARG A 109 -10.75 -1.19 2.81
N ASP A 110 -9.86 -2.06 3.24
CA ASP A 110 -8.45 -2.03 2.85
C ASP A 110 -8.29 -2.43 1.38
N MET A 111 -8.87 -1.63 0.48
CA MET A 111 -8.97 -1.91 -0.94
C MET A 111 -8.46 -0.73 -1.76
N LEU A 112 -7.62 -1.07 -2.73
CA LEU A 112 -7.19 -0.19 -3.81
C LEU A 112 -7.88 -0.60 -5.11
N ALA A 113 -8.43 0.34 -5.86
CA ALA A 113 -8.94 0.08 -7.20
C ALA A 113 -8.27 0.99 -8.23
N THR A 114 -8.01 0.43 -9.40
CA THR A 114 -7.30 1.11 -10.48
C THR A 114 -7.99 0.83 -11.81
N HIS A 115 -8.16 1.89 -12.63
CA HIS A 115 -8.60 1.80 -14.01
C HIS A 115 -7.49 2.29 -14.93
N ILE A 116 -7.10 1.47 -15.89
CA ILE A 116 -5.95 1.69 -16.76
C ILE A 116 -6.39 1.61 -18.21
N ILE A 117 -6.07 2.65 -18.98
CA ILE A 117 -6.25 2.68 -20.43
C ILE A 117 -4.90 2.94 -21.10
N SER A 118 -4.60 2.18 -22.14
CA SER A 118 -3.43 2.41 -22.99
C SER A 118 -3.82 2.68 -24.42
N ARG A 119 -3.26 3.75 -25.02
CA ARG A 119 -3.54 4.15 -26.41
C ARG A 119 -2.23 4.39 -27.16
N GLY A 120 -2.20 3.99 -28.42
CA GLY A 120 -1.09 4.35 -29.32
C GLY A 120 -1.12 5.85 -29.63
N ILE A 121 0.02 6.52 -29.51
CA ILE A 121 0.13 7.98 -29.73
C ILE A 121 -0.16 8.33 -31.18
N ALA A 122 0.36 7.54 -32.15
CA ALA A 122 0.25 7.81 -33.59
C ALA A 122 -0.84 7.01 -34.31
N SER A 123 -1.24 5.84 -33.79
CA SER A 123 -2.09 4.88 -34.51
C SER A 123 -3.41 4.55 -33.81
N GLY A 124 -3.68 5.11 -32.66
CA GLY A 124 -4.87 4.78 -31.84
C GLY A 124 -4.88 3.34 -31.29
N LYS A 125 -3.87 2.54 -31.59
CA LYS A 125 -3.73 1.16 -31.07
C LYS A 125 -3.24 1.20 -29.64
N GLY A 126 -3.83 0.35 -28.79
CA GLY A 126 -3.40 0.20 -27.38
C GLY A 126 -2.07 -0.52 -27.25
N GLY A 127 -1.37 -0.23 -26.15
CA GLY A 127 -0.22 -0.99 -25.69
C GLY A 127 -0.67 -2.12 -24.75
N LYS A 128 0.28 -2.94 -24.33
CA LYS A 128 0.04 -4.01 -23.37
C LYS A 128 -0.25 -3.41 -21.99
N VAL A 129 -1.38 -3.75 -21.42
CA VAL A 129 -1.74 -3.41 -20.04
C VAL A 129 -1.54 -4.64 -19.17
N ALA A 130 -0.70 -4.52 -18.17
CA ALA A 130 -0.49 -5.56 -17.17
C ALA A 130 -0.25 -4.92 -15.79
N VAL A 131 -0.73 -5.57 -14.74
CA VAL A 131 -0.56 -5.16 -13.35
C VAL A 131 0.26 -6.22 -12.62
N ASP A 132 1.34 -5.79 -12.02
CA ASP A 132 2.20 -6.61 -11.15
C ASP A 132 1.68 -6.54 -9.72
N VAL A 133 1.58 -7.70 -9.08
CA VAL A 133 1.28 -7.86 -7.65
C VAL A 133 2.45 -8.60 -7.04
N LYS A 134 3.22 -7.92 -6.20
CA LYS A 134 4.48 -8.41 -5.64
C LYS A 134 4.47 -8.29 -4.12
N PHE A 135 5.14 -9.24 -3.50
CA PHE A 135 5.26 -9.29 -2.06
C PHE A 135 6.72 -9.45 -1.67
N ALA A 136 7.13 -8.75 -0.62
CA ALA A 136 8.47 -8.84 -0.07
C ALA A 136 8.45 -9.39 1.37
N TYR A 137 9.61 -9.78 1.87
CA TYR A 137 9.79 -10.13 3.28
C TYR A 137 10.04 -8.84 4.09
N PRO A 138 9.48 -8.69 5.29
CA PRO A 138 9.68 -7.49 6.10
C PRO A 138 11.10 -7.42 6.68
N THR A 139 11.60 -6.22 6.92
CA THR A 139 12.85 -5.97 7.63
C THR A 139 12.64 -5.44 9.05
N GLY A 140 11.45 -4.94 9.36
CA GLY A 140 11.19 -4.18 10.57
C GLY A 140 11.85 -2.80 10.58
N GLY A 141 12.49 -2.40 9.47
CA GLY A 141 13.11 -1.09 9.31
C GLY A 141 12.09 0.04 9.37
N HIS A 142 12.44 1.13 10.06
CA HIS A 142 11.57 2.31 10.21
C HIS A 142 12.08 3.51 9.39
N CYS A 143 13.15 3.32 8.61
CA CYS A 143 13.70 4.32 7.70
C CYS A 143 13.39 3.94 6.24
N ASP A 144 14.41 3.56 5.47
CA ASP A 144 14.30 3.48 4.03
C ASP A 144 13.84 2.11 3.52
N ASP A 145 14.23 1.02 4.20
CA ASP A 145 14.01 -0.36 3.73
C ASP A 145 13.05 -1.12 4.65
N ALA A 146 11.75 -0.85 4.48
CA ALA A 146 10.70 -1.58 5.23
C ALA A 146 10.57 -3.04 4.81
N CYS A 147 11.13 -3.44 3.65
CA CYS A 147 11.03 -4.79 3.11
C CYS A 147 12.26 -5.18 2.29
N ASP A 148 12.52 -6.49 2.22
CA ASP A 148 13.62 -7.10 1.50
C ASP A 148 13.09 -7.99 0.37
N TRP A 149 13.33 -7.60 -0.87
CA TRP A 149 12.89 -8.30 -2.08
C TRP A 149 13.77 -9.49 -2.44
N THR A 150 14.89 -9.70 -1.75
CA THR A 150 15.82 -10.81 -2.02
C THR A 150 15.52 -12.05 -1.19
N LYS A 151 14.64 -11.94 -0.17
CA LYS A 151 14.31 -13.02 0.77
C LYS A 151 13.04 -13.81 0.40
N ASP A 152 12.84 -14.07 -0.87
CA ASP A 152 11.67 -14.79 -1.40
C ASP A 152 11.43 -16.18 -0.76
N GLN A 153 12.50 -16.82 -0.26
CA GLN A 153 12.44 -18.14 0.37
C GLN A 153 11.82 -18.11 1.78
N LEU A 154 11.81 -16.97 2.48
CA LEU A 154 11.34 -16.86 3.86
C LEU A 154 9.83 -16.67 3.99
N HIS A 155 9.14 -16.45 2.88
CA HIS A 155 7.70 -16.26 2.88
C HIS A 155 7.05 -16.92 1.66
N SER A 156 5.73 -17.01 1.65
CA SER A 156 5.03 -17.68 0.54
C SER A 156 3.73 -16.99 0.17
N THR A 157 3.39 -17.12 -1.11
CA THR A 157 2.09 -16.73 -1.67
C THR A 157 1.48 -17.92 -2.37
N THR A 158 0.28 -18.30 -1.96
CA THR A 158 -0.45 -19.44 -2.56
C THR A 158 -1.75 -18.93 -3.17
N LEU A 159 -2.02 -19.35 -4.40
CA LEU A 159 -3.32 -19.11 -5.05
C LEU A 159 -4.36 -20.05 -4.44
N VAL A 160 -5.36 -19.51 -3.76
CA VAL A 160 -6.41 -20.26 -3.06
C VAL A 160 -7.61 -20.47 -3.95
N THR A 161 -8.07 -19.41 -4.62
CA THR A 161 -9.18 -19.47 -5.58
C THR A 161 -8.84 -18.69 -6.83
N HIS A 162 -9.39 -19.13 -7.97
CA HIS A 162 -9.21 -18.44 -9.23
C HIS A 162 -10.46 -18.64 -10.10
N THR A 163 -11.05 -17.55 -10.52
CA THR A 163 -12.17 -17.52 -11.45
C THR A 163 -11.80 -16.73 -12.71
N ALA A 164 -12.75 -16.54 -13.61
CA ALA A 164 -12.53 -15.73 -14.81
C ALA A 164 -12.21 -14.24 -14.49
N GLN A 165 -12.66 -13.73 -13.33
CA GLN A 165 -12.57 -12.30 -12.97
C GLN A 165 -12.10 -12.05 -11.54
N SER A 166 -11.65 -13.08 -10.82
CA SER A 166 -11.14 -12.91 -9.46
C SER A 166 -10.08 -13.95 -9.12
N ALA A 167 -9.25 -13.61 -8.14
CA ALA A 167 -8.30 -14.54 -7.53
C ALA A 167 -8.09 -14.19 -6.06
N THR A 168 -7.94 -15.20 -5.22
CA THR A 168 -7.57 -15.02 -3.81
C THR A 168 -6.18 -15.62 -3.59
N LEU A 169 -5.30 -14.81 -3.07
CA LEU A 169 -3.94 -15.19 -2.70
C LEU A 169 -3.86 -15.27 -1.17
N LYS A 170 -3.33 -16.36 -0.64
CA LYS A 170 -2.96 -16.50 0.77
C LYS A 170 -1.50 -16.14 0.93
N ARG A 171 -1.21 -15.24 1.83
CA ARG A 171 0.14 -14.84 2.21
C ARG A 171 0.50 -15.44 3.56
N VAL A 172 1.72 -15.96 3.66
CA VAL A 172 2.30 -16.46 4.91
C VAL A 172 3.68 -15.82 5.07
N VAL A 173 3.84 -15.07 6.16
CA VAL A 173 5.08 -14.39 6.54
C VAL A 173 5.31 -14.70 8.01
N ASP A 174 6.23 -15.61 8.31
CA ASP A 174 6.43 -16.20 9.64
C ASP A 174 5.09 -16.70 10.23
N ALA A 175 4.68 -16.19 11.38
CA ALA A 175 3.40 -16.53 12.01
C ALA A 175 2.21 -15.72 11.45
N THR A 176 2.47 -14.68 10.66
CA THR A 176 1.43 -13.80 10.12
C THR A 176 0.83 -14.39 8.85
N ILE A 177 -0.48 -14.50 8.82
CA ILE A 177 -1.25 -14.95 7.65
C ILE A 177 -2.24 -13.86 7.30
N TYR A 178 -2.32 -13.53 6.00
CA TYR A 178 -3.34 -12.63 5.46
C TYR A 178 -3.70 -13.02 4.03
N TYR A 179 -4.72 -12.40 3.50
CA TYR A 179 -5.23 -12.70 2.17
C TYR A 179 -5.27 -11.45 1.30
N VAL A 180 -5.07 -11.66 0.00
CA VAL A 180 -5.17 -10.61 -1.01
C VAL A 180 -6.16 -11.08 -2.05
N VAL A 181 -7.24 -10.33 -2.21
CA VAL A 181 -8.29 -10.62 -3.17
C VAL A 181 -8.19 -9.66 -4.33
N LEU A 182 -7.92 -10.20 -5.49
CA LEU A 182 -7.89 -9.48 -6.76
C LEU A 182 -9.23 -9.68 -7.46
N ARG A 183 -9.81 -8.59 -7.99
CA ARG A 183 -10.99 -8.65 -8.85
C ARG A 183 -10.73 -7.75 -10.06
N TRP A 184 -11.21 -8.14 -11.22
CA TRP A 184 -11.01 -7.35 -12.43
C TRP A 184 -12.21 -7.42 -13.37
N GLU A 185 -12.39 -6.34 -14.12
CA GLU A 185 -13.33 -6.26 -15.22
C GLU A 185 -12.57 -6.31 -16.54
N GLY A 186 -13.22 -6.88 -17.54
CA GLY A 186 -12.60 -7.13 -18.83
C GLY A 186 -11.93 -8.50 -18.94
N LYS A 187 -11.35 -8.77 -20.11
CA LYS A 187 -10.65 -10.03 -20.38
C LYS A 187 -9.20 -9.91 -19.95
N ALA A 188 -8.82 -10.61 -18.92
CA ALA A 188 -7.44 -10.66 -18.44
C ALA A 188 -7.06 -12.08 -18.02
N ALA A 189 -5.78 -12.33 -17.85
CA ALA A 189 -5.24 -13.59 -17.35
C ALA A 189 -4.25 -13.32 -16.22
N LEU A 190 -4.47 -13.97 -15.08
CA LEU A 190 -3.52 -13.98 -13.97
C LEU A 190 -2.44 -15.03 -14.24
N LYS A 191 -1.19 -14.63 -14.08
CA LYS A 191 -0.01 -15.50 -14.25
C LYS A 191 0.89 -15.38 -13.04
N GLN A 192 1.31 -16.51 -12.49
CA GLN A 192 2.40 -16.55 -11.52
C GLN A 192 3.73 -16.35 -12.27
N LYS A 193 4.51 -15.37 -11.84
CA LYS A 193 5.81 -15.00 -12.45
C LYS A 193 7.00 -15.34 -11.56
N GLY A 194 6.75 -15.55 -10.29
CA GLY A 194 7.72 -15.93 -9.28
C GLY A 194 7.00 -16.47 -8.05
N LYS A 195 7.75 -16.89 -7.03
CA LYS A 195 7.19 -17.47 -5.81
C LYS A 195 6.20 -16.52 -5.13
N ASN A 196 6.54 -15.23 -5.08
CA ASN A 196 5.75 -14.17 -4.45
C ASN A 196 5.38 -13.05 -5.44
N PHE A 197 5.27 -13.39 -6.73
CA PHE A 197 4.99 -12.45 -7.80
C PHE A 197 3.92 -12.99 -8.74
N TYR A 198 2.84 -12.24 -8.87
CA TYR A 198 1.74 -12.47 -9.81
C TYR A 198 1.60 -11.29 -10.76
N GLN A 199 1.17 -11.56 -11.97
CA GLN A 199 0.93 -10.56 -13.00
C GLN A 199 -0.43 -10.79 -13.63
N LEU A 200 -1.30 -9.79 -13.58
CA LEU A 200 -2.57 -9.76 -14.29
C LEU A 200 -2.37 -9.08 -15.64
N VAL A 201 -2.59 -9.80 -16.73
CA VAL A 201 -2.34 -9.33 -18.10
C VAL A 201 -3.67 -9.19 -18.81
N ALA A 202 -4.02 -7.96 -19.20
CA ALA A 202 -5.19 -7.69 -20.01
C ALA A 202 -5.04 -8.26 -21.45
N LYS A 203 -6.15 -8.73 -22.02
CA LYS A 203 -6.21 -9.13 -23.43
C LYS A 203 -6.47 -7.96 -24.38
N GLY A 204 -6.78 -6.79 -23.81
CA GLY A 204 -7.02 -5.54 -24.53
C GLY A 204 -6.14 -4.41 -24.02
N ASN A 205 -6.53 -3.20 -24.32
CA ASN A 205 -5.86 -1.95 -23.98
C ASN A 205 -6.47 -1.26 -22.76
N GLU A 206 -7.35 -1.94 -22.03
CA GLU A 206 -8.07 -1.43 -20.87
C GLU A 206 -8.18 -2.52 -19.80
N LEU A 207 -8.11 -2.12 -18.54
CA LEU A 207 -8.26 -3.01 -17.39
C LEU A 207 -8.72 -2.21 -16.18
N SER A 208 -9.81 -2.65 -15.55
CA SER A 208 -10.18 -2.26 -14.18
C SER A 208 -9.78 -3.39 -13.24
N VAL A 209 -9.11 -3.06 -12.15
CA VAL A 209 -8.69 -4.03 -11.14
C VAL A 209 -8.86 -3.46 -9.74
N SER A 210 -9.35 -4.25 -8.81
CA SER A 210 -9.31 -3.97 -7.37
C SER A 210 -8.43 -5.00 -6.66
N CYS A 211 -7.73 -4.54 -5.64
CA CYS A 211 -6.89 -5.34 -4.77
C CYS A 211 -7.29 -5.04 -3.32
N GLU A 212 -7.83 -6.03 -2.65
CA GLU A 212 -8.28 -5.95 -1.27
C GLU A 212 -7.41 -6.80 -0.36
N TYR A 213 -7.01 -6.24 0.77
CA TYR A 213 -6.20 -6.91 1.79
C TYR A 213 -7.09 -7.28 2.97
N LEU A 214 -7.02 -8.53 3.42
CA LEU A 214 -7.88 -9.08 4.45
C LEU A 214 -7.05 -9.85 5.48
N GLU A 215 -7.25 -9.57 6.76
CA GLU A 215 -6.68 -10.36 7.85
C GLU A 215 -7.20 -11.80 7.81
N LYS A 216 -8.50 -11.97 7.53
CA LYS A 216 -9.18 -13.27 7.45
C LYS A 216 -10.13 -13.28 6.26
N LEU A 217 -10.32 -14.44 5.66
CA LEU A 217 -11.36 -14.59 4.64
C LEU A 217 -12.74 -14.47 5.30
N PRO A 218 -13.62 -13.63 4.77
CA PRO A 218 -14.98 -13.52 5.29
C PRO A 218 -15.73 -14.83 5.06
N VAL A 219 -16.55 -15.21 6.03
CA VAL A 219 -17.47 -16.37 5.92
C VAL A 219 -18.52 -16.11 4.84
N GLN A 220 -18.97 -14.87 4.70
CA GLN A 220 -19.83 -14.42 3.61
C GLN A 220 -19.03 -13.56 2.65
N VAL A 221 -19.17 -13.83 1.36
CA VAL A 221 -18.51 -13.04 0.32
C VAL A 221 -19.10 -11.63 0.33
N SER A 222 -18.30 -10.66 0.68
CA SER A 222 -18.68 -9.25 0.50
C SER A 222 -18.96 -8.97 -0.98
N PRO A 223 -19.92 -8.07 -1.30
CA PRO A 223 -20.20 -7.72 -2.69
C PRO A 223 -18.92 -7.39 -3.44
N ASP A 224 -18.78 -7.95 -4.64
CA ASP A 224 -17.65 -7.67 -5.50
C ASP A 224 -17.69 -6.19 -5.91
N LYS A 225 -16.59 -5.47 -5.57
CA LYS A 225 -16.41 -4.09 -5.98
C LYS A 225 -15.24 -4.03 -6.94
N CYS A 226 -15.47 -3.48 -8.12
CA CYS A 226 -14.42 -3.04 -9.03
C CYS A 226 -14.31 -1.51 -9.07
N PHE A 227 -13.44 -0.99 -9.92
CA PHE A 227 -13.11 0.43 -9.95
C PHE A 227 -14.32 1.37 -9.97
N PRO A 228 -15.38 1.17 -10.81
CA PRO A 228 -16.50 2.12 -10.86
C PRO A 228 -17.22 2.27 -9.51
N GLN A 229 -17.44 1.15 -8.80
CA GLN A 229 -18.12 1.17 -7.51
C GLN A 229 -17.24 1.83 -6.45
N VAL A 230 -15.96 1.47 -6.35
CA VAL A 230 -15.03 2.07 -5.39
C VAL A 230 -14.87 3.57 -5.63
N ALA A 231 -14.80 4.00 -6.89
CA ALA A 231 -14.73 5.43 -7.24
C ALA A 231 -16.00 6.20 -6.84
N SER A 232 -17.18 5.58 -6.99
CA SER A 232 -18.45 6.17 -6.53
C SER A 232 -18.49 6.32 -5.01
N ASP A 233 -18.10 5.28 -4.28
CA ASP A 233 -18.09 5.26 -2.82
C ASP A 233 -17.08 6.27 -2.25
N ALA A 234 -15.88 6.32 -2.81
CA ALA A 234 -14.86 7.29 -2.45
C ALA A 234 -15.33 8.73 -2.68
N LYS A 235 -15.95 9.01 -3.84
CA LYS A 235 -16.51 10.33 -4.13
C LYS A 235 -17.58 10.72 -3.12
N ALA A 236 -18.50 9.82 -2.77
CA ALA A 236 -19.54 10.08 -1.77
C ALA A 236 -18.93 10.36 -0.39
N TYR A 237 -17.96 9.54 0.01
CA TYR A 237 -17.24 9.72 1.28
C TYR A 237 -16.53 11.06 1.36
N TRP A 238 -15.67 11.39 0.38
CA TRP A 238 -14.88 12.63 0.39
C TRP A 238 -15.76 13.87 0.29
N ASN A 239 -16.84 13.84 -0.50
CA ASN A 239 -17.79 14.96 -0.54
C ASN A 239 -18.47 15.18 0.81
N ARG A 240 -18.80 14.11 1.55
CA ARG A 240 -19.32 14.21 2.91
C ARG A 240 -18.26 14.75 3.89
N TYR A 241 -17.04 14.20 3.82
CA TYR A 241 -15.91 14.61 4.65
C TYR A 241 -15.65 16.13 4.55
N TRP A 242 -15.57 16.66 3.33
CA TRP A 242 -15.35 18.08 3.09
C TRP A 242 -16.50 18.96 3.54
N LYS A 243 -17.73 18.47 3.53
CA LYS A 243 -18.93 19.25 3.93
C LYS A 243 -19.23 19.17 5.43
N GLN A 244 -18.81 18.12 6.12
CA GLN A 244 -19.18 17.82 7.50
C GLN A 244 -17.97 17.73 8.44
N GLY A 245 -16.75 17.75 7.92
CA GLY A 245 -15.52 17.69 8.68
C GLY A 245 -15.06 19.05 9.19
N GLY A 246 -13.95 19.05 9.92
CA GLY A 246 -13.33 20.25 10.48
C GLY A 246 -12.49 21.06 9.49
N ILE A 247 -12.89 21.10 8.21
CA ILE A 247 -12.16 21.84 7.18
C ILE A 247 -12.33 23.35 7.38
N VAL A 248 -11.28 24.09 7.13
CA VAL A 248 -11.28 25.56 7.09
C VAL A 248 -11.07 25.99 5.64
N ASP A 249 -12.01 26.76 5.11
CA ASP A 249 -11.96 27.34 3.75
C ASP A 249 -11.85 28.85 3.87
N PHE A 250 -10.74 29.41 3.42
CA PHE A 250 -10.49 30.85 3.38
C PHE A 250 -10.79 31.48 2.01
N GLY A 251 -11.42 30.76 1.08
CA GLY A 251 -11.67 31.24 -0.28
C GLY A 251 -12.44 32.57 -0.36
N LEU A 252 -13.28 32.85 0.61
CA LEU A 252 -14.02 34.15 0.73
C LEU A 252 -13.34 35.17 1.63
N CYS A 253 -12.20 34.84 2.26
CA CYS A 253 -11.48 35.78 3.13
C CYS A 253 -10.78 36.86 2.29
N LYS A 254 -10.99 38.14 2.70
CA LYS A 254 -10.37 39.28 2.02
C LYS A 254 -8.96 39.59 2.52
N ASP A 255 -8.51 38.96 3.61
CA ASP A 255 -7.16 39.16 4.11
C ASP A 255 -6.15 38.44 3.15
N PRO A 256 -5.16 39.19 2.62
CA PRO A 256 -4.20 38.63 1.66
C PRO A 256 -3.35 37.49 2.25
N ARG A 257 -3.24 37.38 3.57
CA ARG A 257 -2.52 36.30 4.26
C ARG A 257 -3.30 34.99 4.28
N ALA A 258 -4.61 35.03 4.07
CA ALA A 258 -5.48 33.86 4.17
C ALA A 258 -5.06 32.73 3.21
N ARG A 259 -4.71 33.07 1.96
CA ARG A 259 -4.24 32.08 0.95
C ARG A 259 -2.95 31.38 1.35
N GLU A 260 -2.02 32.15 1.97
CA GLU A 260 -0.76 31.54 2.43
C GLU A 260 -0.98 30.65 3.66
N LEU A 261 -1.91 31.02 4.53
CA LEU A 261 -2.29 30.20 5.68
C LEU A 261 -2.94 28.89 5.21
N GLU A 262 -3.90 28.94 4.28
CA GLU A 262 -4.56 27.77 3.69
C GLU A 262 -3.57 26.81 3.00
N ARG A 263 -2.54 27.37 2.35
CA ARG A 263 -1.49 26.57 1.73
C ARG A 263 -0.61 25.84 2.75
N ARG A 264 -0.49 26.33 3.98
CA ARG A 264 0.39 25.81 5.03
C ARG A 264 -0.30 24.83 5.99
N VAL A 265 -1.61 24.84 6.04
CA VAL A 265 -2.44 23.95 6.86
C VAL A 265 -2.85 22.73 6.06
#